data_d0873cf5cce7c48b8d64d8b03afc64ba
#
_entry.id   d0873cf5cce7c48b8d64d8b03afc64ba
#
_cell.length_a   1.000
_cell.length_b   1.000
_cell.length_c   1.000
_cell.angle_alpha   90.00
_cell.angle_beta   90.00
_cell.angle_gamma   90.00
#
_symmetry.space_group_name_H-M   'P 1'
#
loop_
_entity.id
_entity.type
_entity.pdbx_description
1 polymer ?
#
loop_
_entity_poly.entity_id
_entity_poly.type
_entity_poly.pdbx_seq_one_letter_code
_entity_poly.pdbx_strand_id
1 'polypeptide(L)'
;MRKVVFSMLMALKFSMIFGQALQTEILQDGSTSESVKGTWDMNLDLASRYIWRGQSWGGDYPVLQLYGNYNVSEKFSLGFWTTSNFKKEYYDKNGASKGYQELDFVLNYSPTDYLTVSLQDYYWPSTDRQEGVSNVFFNFGNDGSQSVDLQFLFDFSERELPLWATLSTLIAGNDFRYKDENDEKGKQNFTTYIEFGYTYEAPLKTELAPLIGFVINNKAKYYTYADYNRPSFVNLGCKLSRDFELGKHLTMPVWLNYTYNAASHSANLEPFGRQFLVVGTTLTYE
;
A
#
# COMPACT_ATOMS: atom_id res chain seq x y z
N MET A 1 14.84 11.44 33.72
CA MET A 1 13.38 11.22 33.72
C MET A 1 12.61 12.04 32.68
N ARG A 2 12.87 13.32 32.42
CA ARG A 2 12.16 14.07 31.35
C ARG A 2 12.44 13.60 29.91
N LYS A 3 13.65 13.11 29.62
CA LYS A 3 14.02 12.61 28.29
C LYS A 3 13.38 11.25 27.95
N VAL A 4 13.22 10.37 28.93
CA VAL A 4 12.58 9.05 28.75
C VAL A 4 11.08 9.19 28.50
N VAL A 5 10.41 10.13 29.16
CA VAL A 5 8.97 10.39 28.95
C VAL A 5 8.71 11.02 27.58
N PHE A 6 9.64 11.83 27.07
CA PHE A 6 9.51 12.42 25.73
C PHE A 6 9.72 11.38 24.61
N SER A 7 10.66 10.44 24.78
CA SER A 7 10.86 9.31 23.85
C SER A 7 9.68 8.34 23.84
N MET A 8 9.07 8.09 25.00
CA MET A 8 7.91 7.20 25.10
C MET A 8 6.63 7.83 24.52
N LEU A 9 6.50 9.16 24.59
CA LEU A 9 5.41 9.90 23.93
C LEU A 9 5.62 10.04 22.41
N MET A 10 6.85 10.00 21.92
CA MET A 10 7.15 9.98 20.50
C MET A 10 6.90 8.59 19.88
N ALA A 11 7.25 7.51 20.56
CA ALA A 11 6.99 6.13 20.09
C ALA A 11 5.49 5.82 19.94
N LEU A 12 4.64 6.35 20.82
CA LEU A 12 3.18 6.23 20.73
C LEU A 12 2.54 7.02 19.58
N LYS A 13 3.26 7.94 18.94
CA LYS A 13 2.72 8.79 17.88
C LYS A 13 2.93 8.25 16.46
N PHE A 14 3.80 7.29 16.28
CA PHE A 14 4.19 6.80 14.95
C PHE A 14 3.27 5.70 14.39
N SER A 15 2.50 5.02 15.23
CA SER A 15 1.58 3.94 14.82
C SER A 15 0.33 4.39 14.07
N MET A 16 0.17 5.67 13.75
CA MET A 16 -1.16 6.21 13.43
C MET A 16 -1.36 6.79 12.03
N ILE A 17 -0.41 6.65 11.11
CA ILE A 17 -0.45 7.50 9.91
C ILE A 17 -1.15 6.89 8.71
N PHE A 18 -1.53 5.64 8.67
CA PHE A 18 -1.51 4.96 7.39
C PHE A 18 -2.73 4.08 7.06
N GLY A 19 -3.77 4.59 6.56
CA GLY A 19 -4.93 3.87 6.04
C GLY A 19 -5.07 3.78 4.52
N GLN A 20 -4.08 4.16 3.73
CA GLN A 20 -4.14 4.00 2.26
C GLN A 20 -2.80 3.80 1.55
N ALA A 21 -1.71 3.97 2.25
CA ALA A 21 -0.42 3.51 1.80
C ALA A 21 -0.11 2.11 2.37
N LEU A 22 -1.09 1.31 2.76
CA LEU A 22 -0.88 0.10 3.56
C LEU A 22 0.12 -0.88 2.94
N GLN A 23 0.36 -0.84 1.66
CA GLN A 23 1.45 -1.61 1.07
C GLN A 23 2.83 -0.94 1.22
N THR A 24 2.87 0.35 1.42
CA THR A 24 4.09 1.05 1.88
C THR A 24 4.14 1.02 3.42
N GLU A 25 2.99 0.93 4.08
CA GLU A 25 2.80 0.99 5.52
C GLU A 25 3.17 -0.24 6.31
N ILE A 26 2.98 -1.39 5.80
CA ILE A 26 3.50 -2.63 6.39
C ILE A 26 4.95 -2.43 6.84
N LEU A 27 5.55 -1.37 6.39
CA LEU A 27 6.97 -1.11 6.46
C LEU A 27 7.32 0.23 7.11
N GLN A 28 6.36 1.17 7.21
CA GLN A 28 6.57 2.42 7.94
C GLN A 28 6.10 2.36 9.40
N ASP A 29 5.38 1.32 9.78
CA ASP A 29 5.34 0.91 11.18
C ASP A 29 6.67 0.24 11.59
N GLY A 30 7.76 0.75 11.09
CA GLY A 30 9.02 0.84 11.77
C GLY A 30 8.88 1.74 12.97
N SER A 31 7.77 1.62 13.73
CA SER A 31 7.77 2.07 15.10
C SER A 31 8.98 1.39 15.71
N THR A 32 9.96 2.15 16.06
CA THR A 32 11.04 1.79 16.94
C THR A 32 10.51 1.59 18.38
N SER A 33 9.27 1.18 18.56
CA SER A 33 8.95 0.30 19.65
C SER A 33 9.83 -0.90 19.39
N GLU A 34 10.83 -1.14 20.24
CA GLU A 34 11.63 -2.36 20.25
C GLU A 34 10.68 -3.50 19.92
N SER A 35 10.74 -4.03 18.69
CA SER A 35 9.80 -5.07 18.25
C SER A 35 10.02 -6.25 19.15
N VAL A 36 9.12 -6.43 20.12
CA VAL A 36 9.29 -7.43 21.14
C VAL A 36 9.09 -8.78 20.45
N LYS A 37 10.12 -9.60 20.45
CA LYS A 37 10.07 -10.94 19.87
C LYS A 37 8.82 -11.70 20.32
N GLY A 38 8.06 -12.22 19.37
CA GLY A 38 6.88 -13.02 19.63
C GLY A 38 5.59 -12.21 19.81
N THR A 39 5.54 -10.95 19.37
CA THR A 39 4.35 -10.10 19.40
C THR A 39 3.64 -10.04 18.05
N TRP A 40 2.37 -9.72 18.11
CA TRP A 40 1.53 -9.39 16.96
C TRP A 40 1.15 -7.91 16.98
N ASP A 41 1.29 -7.27 15.84
CA ASP A 41 0.76 -5.94 15.57
C ASP A 41 -0.38 -6.10 14.56
N MET A 42 -1.54 -5.50 14.84
CA MET A 42 -2.72 -5.64 13.98
C MET A 42 -3.42 -4.30 13.77
N ASN A 43 -3.75 -4.02 12.52
CA ASN A 43 -4.50 -2.84 12.13
C ASN A 43 -5.72 -3.20 11.30
N LEU A 44 -6.82 -2.52 11.55
CA LEU A 44 -8.06 -2.66 10.80
C LEU A 44 -8.50 -1.29 10.29
N ASP A 45 -8.51 -1.12 8.97
CA ASP A 45 -8.95 0.10 8.32
C ASP A 45 -10.35 -0.03 7.74
N LEU A 46 -11.13 1.02 7.89
CA LEU A 46 -12.33 1.26 7.14
C LEU A 46 -12.13 2.51 6.29
N ALA A 47 -12.14 2.36 4.99
CA ALA A 47 -11.92 3.45 4.04
C ALA A 47 -13.06 3.55 3.02
N SER A 48 -13.30 4.76 2.52
CA SER A 48 -14.31 4.99 1.49
C SER A 48 -13.94 4.39 0.14
N ARG A 49 -12.66 4.07 -0.09
CA ARG A 49 -12.12 3.47 -1.31
C ARG A 49 -10.71 2.91 -1.05
N TYR A 50 -10.30 1.90 -1.78
CA TYR A 50 -8.92 1.41 -1.82
C TYR A 50 -8.12 2.11 -2.91
N ILE A 51 -7.06 2.81 -2.52
CA ILE A 51 -6.08 3.42 -3.43
C ILE A 51 -4.70 2.84 -3.12
N TRP A 52 -4.05 2.34 -4.15
CA TRP A 52 -2.69 1.84 -4.05
C TRP A 52 -1.81 2.48 -5.11
N ARG A 53 -0.77 3.18 -4.69
CA ARG A 53 0.22 3.83 -5.57
C ARG A 53 -0.42 4.62 -6.73
N GLY A 54 -1.45 5.39 -6.42
CA GLY A 54 -2.16 6.22 -7.39
C GLY A 54 -3.25 5.51 -8.21
N GLN A 55 -3.54 4.26 -7.92
CA GLN A 55 -4.57 3.45 -8.58
C GLN A 55 -5.72 3.16 -7.62
N SER A 56 -6.95 3.14 -8.13
CA SER A 56 -8.15 2.75 -7.38
C SER A 56 -8.50 1.31 -7.68
N TRP A 57 -8.37 0.44 -6.69
CA TRP A 57 -8.73 -0.97 -6.82
C TRP A 57 -10.07 -1.24 -6.13
N GLY A 58 -10.91 -2.06 -6.76
CA GLY A 58 -12.22 -2.40 -6.22
C GLY A 58 -13.32 -1.35 -6.38
N GLY A 59 -13.10 -0.32 -7.21
CA GLY A 59 -14.12 0.67 -7.56
C GLY A 59 -14.38 1.73 -6.49
N ASP A 60 -15.53 2.43 -6.62
CA ASP A 60 -15.97 3.53 -5.76
C ASP A 60 -16.69 3.04 -4.49
N TYR A 61 -16.18 2.01 -3.83
CA TYR A 61 -16.86 1.37 -2.71
C TYR A 61 -16.02 1.36 -1.45
N PRO A 62 -16.68 1.44 -0.29
CA PRO A 62 -15.99 1.24 0.97
C PRO A 62 -15.30 -0.10 1.03
N VAL A 63 -14.12 -0.11 1.63
CA VAL A 63 -13.28 -1.28 1.83
C VAL A 63 -12.98 -1.46 3.30
N LEU A 64 -12.86 -2.73 3.70
CA LEU A 64 -12.27 -3.14 4.95
C LEU A 64 -10.91 -3.74 4.64
N GLN A 65 -9.88 -3.28 5.36
CA GLN A 65 -8.50 -3.70 5.17
C GLN A 65 -7.95 -4.17 6.51
N LEU A 66 -7.44 -5.38 6.55
CA LEU A 66 -6.84 -5.95 7.75
C LEU A 66 -5.37 -6.23 7.50
N TYR A 67 -4.55 -5.75 8.38
CA TYR A 67 -3.12 -6.03 8.44
C TYR A 67 -2.77 -6.77 9.72
N GLY A 68 -1.86 -7.74 9.63
CA GLY A 68 -1.26 -8.40 10.77
C GLY A 68 0.21 -8.66 10.53
N ASN A 69 1.04 -8.39 11.54
CA ASN A 69 2.46 -8.60 11.51
C ASN A 69 2.92 -9.35 12.76
N TYR A 70 3.67 -10.43 12.59
CA TYR A 70 4.27 -11.20 13.66
C TYR A 70 5.77 -10.94 13.73
N ASN A 71 6.22 -10.37 14.83
CA ASN A 71 7.61 -10.05 15.08
C ASN A 71 8.37 -11.32 15.52
N VAL A 72 9.04 -11.97 14.58
CA VAL A 72 9.86 -13.17 14.85
C VAL A 72 11.11 -12.80 15.65
N SER A 73 11.68 -11.64 15.39
CA SER A 73 12.80 -11.04 16.10
C SER A 73 12.77 -9.53 15.92
N GLU A 74 13.69 -8.81 16.59
CA GLU A 74 13.85 -7.34 16.42
C GLU A 74 14.11 -6.90 14.97
N LYS A 75 14.55 -7.80 14.11
CA LYS A 75 14.92 -7.48 12.72
C LYS A 75 14.11 -8.21 11.68
N PHE A 76 13.27 -9.15 12.08
CA PHE A 76 12.58 -10.01 11.14
C PHE A 76 11.12 -10.20 11.54
N SER A 77 10.22 -9.93 10.60
CA SER A 77 8.80 -10.16 10.79
C SER A 77 8.14 -10.81 9.58
N LEU A 78 7.01 -11.45 9.84
CA LEU A 78 6.12 -12.06 8.88
C LEU A 78 4.76 -11.41 9.00
N GLY A 79 4.23 -10.92 7.90
CA GLY A 79 2.94 -10.24 7.88
C GLY A 79 2.01 -10.75 6.80
N PHE A 80 0.78 -10.32 6.91
CA PHE A 80 -0.21 -10.43 5.86
C PHE A 80 -1.04 -9.14 5.80
N TRP A 81 -1.54 -8.86 4.63
CA TRP A 81 -2.55 -7.84 4.42
C TRP A 81 -3.69 -8.40 3.59
N THR A 82 -4.90 -7.96 3.83
CA THR A 82 -6.06 -8.36 3.04
C THR A 82 -7.07 -7.23 2.96
N THR A 83 -7.76 -7.15 1.84
CA THR A 83 -8.86 -6.21 1.63
C THR A 83 -10.05 -6.85 0.99
N SER A 84 -11.22 -6.30 1.28
CA SER A 84 -12.45 -6.62 0.58
C SER A 84 -13.35 -5.40 0.51
N ASN A 85 -13.98 -5.18 -0.64
CA ASN A 85 -15.06 -4.23 -0.74
C ASN A 85 -16.41 -4.91 -0.46
N PHE A 86 -17.42 -4.11 -0.06
CA PHE A 86 -18.75 -4.64 0.29
C PHE A 86 -19.67 -4.74 -0.92
N LYS A 87 -19.21 -4.42 -2.12
CA LYS A 87 -20.04 -4.44 -3.31
C LYS A 87 -19.78 -5.68 -4.16
N LYS A 88 -20.87 -6.21 -4.70
CA LYS A 88 -20.90 -7.36 -5.57
C LYS A 88 -21.16 -6.87 -7.00
N GLU A 89 -20.16 -6.34 -7.67
CA GLU A 89 -20.35 -5.78 -9.03
C GLU A 89 -19.77 -6.62 -10.16
N TYR A 90 -18.85 -7.51 -9.84
CA TYR A 90 -18.24 -8.31 -10.88
C TYR A 90 -19.04 -9.61 -11.08
N TYR A 91 -19.56 -9.77 -12.26
CA TYR A 91 -20.24 -11.00 -12.65
C TYR A 91 -19.23 -11.92 -13.33
N ASP A 92 -19.04 -13.09 -12.77
CA ASP A 92 -18.35 -14.13 -13.54
C ASP A 92 -19.23 -14.58 -14.72
N LYS A 93 -18.66 -15.37 -15.64
CA LYS A 93 -19.38 -15.91 -16.80
C LYS A 93 -20.64 -16.73 -16.46
N ASN A 94 -20.85 -17.07 -15.20
CA ASN A 94 -22.02 -17.79 -14.70
C ASN A 94 -23.01 -16.84 -14.00
N GLY A 95 -22.79 -15.53 -14.04
CA GLY A 95 -23.64 -14.53 -13.39
C GLY A 95 -23.41 -14.42 -11.87
N ALA A 96 -22.40 -15.09 -11.32
CA ALA A 96 -22.06 -14.96 -9.91
C ALA A 96 -21.36 -13.62 -9.64
N SER A 97 -21.88 -12.87 -8.72
CA SER A 97 -21.38 -11.55 -8.36
C SER A 97 -20.26 -11.68 -7.32
N LYS A 98 -19.12 -11.03 -7.57
CA LYS A 98 -17.98 -11.01 -6.66
C LYS A 98 -17.54 -9.58 -6.39
N GLY A 99 -17.17 -9.30 -5.14
CA GLY A 99 -16.46 -8.08 -4.76
C GLY A 99 -14.95 -8.20 -5.02
N TYR A 100 -14.26 -7.06 -4.92
CA TYR A 100 -12.79 -7.06 -4.93
C TYR A 100 -12.27 -7.73 -3.67
N GLN A 101 -11.26 -8.56 -3.82
CA GLN A 101 -10.53 -9.21 -2.73
C GLN A 101 -9.05 -9.28 -3.09
N GLU A 102 -8.22 -9.04 -2.11
CA GLU A 102 -6.77 -9.18 -2.21
C GLU A 102 -6.24 -9.78 -0.90
N LEU A 103 -5.24 -10.62 -1.00
CA LEU A 103 -4.51 -11.20 0.12
C LEU A 103 -3.02 -11.17 -0.21
N ASP A 104 -2.25 -10.49 0.62
CA ASP A 104 -0.83 -10.34 0.45
C ASP A 104 -0.09 -10.99 1.61
N PHE A 105 1.06 -11.59 1.31
CA PHE A 105 2.00 -12.07 2.31
C PHE A 105 3.26 -11.22 2.28
N VAL A 106 3.78 -10.94 3.46
CA VAL A 106 4.88 -10.01 3.65
C VAL A 106 5.96 -10.63 4.50
N LEU A 107 7.19 -10.47 4.05
CA LEU A 107 8.38 -10.87 4.78
C LEU A 107 9.29 -9.65 4.87
N ASN A 108 9.57 -9.20 6.11
CA ASN A 108 10.38 -8.04 6.37
C ASN A 108 11.69 -8.39 7.05
N TYR A 109 12.75 -7.70 6.63
CA TYR A 109 14.05 -7.73 7.28
C TYR A 109 14.58 -6.31 7.42
N SER A 110 14.82 -5.87 8.68
CA SER A 110 15.32 -4.54 9.02
C SER A 110 16.79 -4.64 9.45
N PRO A 111 17.76 -4.56 8.51
CA PRO A 111 19.18 -4.62 8.85
C PRO A 111 19.64 -3.44 9.70
N THR A 112 19.02 -2.29 9.54
CA THR A 112 19.31 -1.05 10.27
C THR A 112 18.01 -0.39 10.76
N ASP A 113 18.13 0.66 11.56
CA ASP A 113 17.04 1.50 12.07
C ASP A 113 16.32 2.32 10.99
N TYR A 114 16.89 2.49 9.82
CA TYR A 114 16.36 3.31 8.73
C TYR A 114 16.11 2.55 7.43
N LEU A 115 16.38 1.25 7.39
CA LEU A 115 16.17 0.43 6.19
C LEU A 115 15.42 -0.85 6.53
N THR A 116 14.32 -1.08 5.84
CA THR A 116 13.66 -2.38 5.78
C THR A 116 13.66 -2.90 4.36
N VAL A 117 14.06 -4.15 4.19
CA VAL A 117 13.93 -4.91 2.95
C VAL A 117 12.71 -5.79 3.09
N SER A 118 11.77 -5.66 2.17
CA SER A 118 10.52 -6.40 2.17
C SER A 118 10.32 -7.21 0.90
N LEU A 119 9.86 -8.42 1.06
CA LEU A 119 9.36 -9.24 -0.04
C LEU A 119 7.86 -9.40 0.16
N GLN A 120 7.07 -8.95 -0.82
CA GLN A 120 5.62 -8.99 -0.78
C GLN A 120 5.08 -9.83 -1.91
N ASP A 121 4.14 -10.70 -1.61
CA ASP A 121 3.42 -11.53 -2.55
C ASP A 121 1.97 -11.04 -2.62
N TYR A 122 1.61 -10.36 -3.68
CA TYR A 122 0.29 -9.82 -3.95
C TYR A 122 -0.57 -10.85 -4.65
N TYR A 123 -1.71 -11.19 -4.09
CA TYR A 123 -2.66 -12.11 -4.68
C TYR A 123 -4.08 -11.52 -4.71
N TRP A 124 -4.60 -11.25 -5.92
CA TRP A 124 -5.93 -10.65 -6.16
C TRP A 124 -6.85 -11.56 -6.98
N PRO A 125 -7.40 -12.62 -6.36
CA PRO A 125 -8.06 -13.73 -7.07
C PRO A 125 -9.44 -13.40 -7.66
N SER A 126 -9.96 -12.24 -7.35
CA SER A 126 -11.42 -12.11 -7.46
C SER A 126 -11.92 -11.48 -8.70
N THR A 127 -11.11 -10.69 -9.31
CA THR A 127 -11.72 -9.66 -10.09
C THR A 127 -12.00 -10.07 -11.49
N ASP A 128 -12.50 -9.19 -12.21
CA ASP A 128 -12.92 -9.29 -13.57
C ASP A 128 -12.15 -10.38 -14.31
N ARG A 129 -12.75 -11.55 -14.42
CA ARG A 129 -12.16 -12.63 -15.18
C ARG A 129 -12.20 -12.23 -16.65
N GLN A 130 -11.26 -11.38 -17.01
CA GLN A 130 -10.87 -11.31 -18.40
C GLN A 130 -10.60 -12.73 -18.87
N GLU A 131 -11.16 -13.09 -19.98
CA GLU A 131 -10.96 -14.40 -20.58
C GLU A 131 -9.45 -14.69 -20.62
N GLY A 132 -9.04 -15.77 -19.97
CA GLY A 132 -7.63 -16.16 -19.86
C GLY A 132 -6.89 -15.76 -18.57
N VAL A 133 -7.53 -15.17 -17.56
CA VAL A 133 -6.92 -14.95 -16.24
C VAL A 133 -7.17 -16.12 -15.30
N SER A 134 -6.13 -16.63 -14.66
CA SER A 134 -6.17 -17.73 -13.71
C SER A 134 -6.09 -17.23 -12.28
N ASN A 135 -7.00 -17.71 -11.43
CA ASN A 135 -6.97 -17.47 -9.97
C ASN A 135 -6.30 -18.64 -9.21
N VAL A 136 -5.45 -19.39 -9.85
CA VAL A 136 -4.70 -20.45 -9.17
C VAL A 136 -3.59 -19.79 -8.35
N PHE A 137 -3.55 -20.05 -7.04
CA PHE A 137 -2.49 -19.58 -6.16
C PHE A 137 -1.14 -20.19 -6.59
N PHE A 138 -0.07 -19.44 -6.50
CA PHE A 138 1.26 -19.73 -7.08
C PHE A 138 1.34 -19.72 -8.62
N ASN A 139 0.33 -19.19 -9.30
CA ASN A 139 0.47 -18.90 -10.72
C ASN A 139 1.09 -17.52 -10.94
N PHE A 140 2.40 -17.47 -11.07
CA PHE A 140 3.17 -16.27 -11.40
C PHE A 140 3.34 -16.09 -12.92
N GLY A 141 2.54 -16.78 -13.72
CA GLY A 141 2.52 -16.65 -15.17
C GLY A 141 1.79 -15.40 -15.64
N ASN A 142 1.79 -15.22 -16.96
CA ASN A 142 1.14 -14.07 -17.61
C ASN A 142 -0.39 -14.09 -17.55
N ASP A 143 -0.99 -15.18 -17.14
CA ASP A 143 -2.41 -15.37 -16.89
C ASP A 143 -2.76 -15.38 -15.40
N GLY A 144 -1.74 -15.28 -14.51
CA GLY A 144 -1.94 -15.35 -13.07
C GLY A 144 -2.49 -14.04 -12.47
N SER A 145 -3.07 -14.17 -11.27
CA SER A 145 -3.53 -13.06 -10.44
C SER A 145 -2.58 -12.84 -9.26
N GLN A 146 -1.28 -12.93 -9.50
CA GLN A 146 -0.26 -12.88 -8.47
C GLN A 146 1.00 -12.16 -8.95
N SER A 147 1.63 -11.40 -8.07
CA SER A 147 2.92 -10.74 -8.34
C SER A 147 3.77 -10.66 -7.08
N VAL A 148 5.08 -10.75 -7.25
CA VAL A 148 6.04 -10.59 -6.16
C VAL A 148 6.78 -9.27 -6.33
N ASP A 149 6.78 -8.48 -5.28
CA ASP A 149 7.43 -7.18 -5.18
C ASP A 149 8.59 -7.22 -4.17
N LEU A 150 9.77 -6.80 -4.60
CA LEU A 150 10.90 -6.57 -3.72
C LEU A 150 11.01 -5.09 -3.44
N GLN A 151 10.97 -4.72 -2.15
CA GLN A 151 10.97 -3.33 -1.71
C GLN A 151 12.16 -3.04 -0.80
N PHE A 152 12.67 -1.82 -0.94
CA PHE A 152 13.61 -1.20 -0.03
C PHE A 152 12.94 0.07 0.52
N LEU A 153 12.74 0.10 1.80
CA LEU A 153 12.04 1.18 2.49
C LEU A 153 13.01 1.87 3.42
N PHE A 154 13.08 3.17 3.24
CA PHE A 154 13.93 4.06 4.00
C PHE A 154 13.06 4.97 4.84
N ASP A 155 13.26 4.94 6.14
CA ASP A 155 12.64 5.86 7.10
C ASP A 155 13.74 6.53 7.92
N PHE A 156 13.77 7.85 7.88
CA PHE A 156 14.79 8.63 8.57
C PHE A 156 14.23 9.37 9.80
N SER A 157 13.04 9.06 10.24
CA SER A 157 12.38 9.69 11.38
C SER A 157 13.18 9.55 12.68
N GLU A 158 13.77 8.38 12.93
CA GLU A 158 14.65 8.15 14.08
C GLU A 158 15.92 9.00 14.06
N ARG A 159 16.24 9.60 12.93
CA ARG A 159 17.35 10.53 12.74
C ARG A 159 16.92 11.99 12.78
N GLU A 160 15.74 12.26 13.34
CA GLU A 160 15.13 13.59 13.41
C GLU A 160 14.89 14.21 12.02
N LEU A 161 14.84 13.38 10.97
CA LEU A 161 14.56 13.80 9.61
C LEU A 161 13.25 13.12 9.15
N PRO A 162 12.12 13.84 9.10
CA PRO A 162 10.82 13.27 8.81
C PRO A 162 10.63 12.99 7.30
N LEU A 163 11.61 12.33 6.72
CA LEU A 163 11.63 11.91 5.32
C LEU A 163 11.63 10.40 5.23
N TRP A 164 10.92 9.89 4.25
CA TRP A 164 10.96 8.49 3.91
C TRP A 164 11.01 8.28 2.39
N ALA A 165 11.45 7.12 1.95
CA ALA A 165 11.48 6.73 0.55
C ALA A 165 11.22 5.24 0.38
N THR A 166 10.62 4.88 -0.74
CA THR A 166 10.42 3.49 -1.15
C THR A 166 10.98 3.27 -2.55
N LEU A 167 11.76 2.20 -2.72
CA LEU A 167 12.12 1.65 -4.01
C LEU A 167 11.50 0.25 -4.09
N SER A 168 10.63 0.02 -5.05
CA SER A 168 9.86 -1.21 -5.22
C SER A 168 10.02 -1.74 -6.64
N THR A 169 10.23 -3.04 -6.81
CA THR A 169 10.36 -3.67 -8.12
C THR A 169 9.60 -4.98 -8.17
N LEU A 170 8.67 -5.09 -9.11
CA LEU A 170 7.97 -6.34 -9.38
C LEU A 170 8.92 -7.36 -10.02
N ILE A 171 9.36 -8.35 -9.25
CA ILE A 171 10.39 -9.31 -9.65
C ILE A 171 9.83 -10.58 -10.28
N ALA A 172 8.55 -10.87 -10.07
CA ALA A 172 7.86 -12.02 -10.64
C ALA A 172 6.35 -11.76 -10.75
N GLY A 173 5.64 -12.57 -11.53
CA GLY A 173 4.19 -12.56 -11.62
C GLY A 173 3.64 -11.72 -12.77
N ASN A 174 2.44 -11.19 -12.60
CA ASN A 174 1.69 -10.52 -13.66
C ASN A 174 2.17 -9.08 -13.92
N ASP A 175 3.44 -8.94 -14.27
CA ASP A 175 4.08 -7.67 -14.65
C ASP A 175 4.82 -7.83 -15.98
N PHE A 176 4.14 -7.52 -17.09
CA PHE A 176 4.66 -7.75 -18.43
C PHE A 176 4.85 -6.45 -19.20
N ARG A 177 5.93 -6.40 -19.96
CA ARG A 177 6.18 -5.36 -20.93
C ARG A 177 5.26 -5.59 -22.14
N TYR A 178 4.45 -4.62 -22.48
CA TYR A 178 3.63 -4.67 -23.67
C TYR A 178 4.47 -4.49 -24.93
N LYS A 179 4.23 -5.30 -25.94
CA LYS A 179 4.95 -5.24 -27.21
C LYS A 179 4.38 -4.15 -28.13
N ASP A 180 3.08 -4.00 -28.13
CA ASP A 180 2.36 -3.06 -28.99
C ASP A 180 1.06 -2.57 -28.35
N GLU A 181 0.30 -1.77 -29.11
CA GLU A 181 -0.98 -1.17 -28.72
C GLU A 181 -2.11 -2.20 -28.55
N ASN A 182 -1.94 -3.42 -29.07
CA ASN A 182 -2.95 -4.50 -29.00
C ASN A 182 -2.83 -5.34 -27.72
N ASP A 183 -2.11 -4.87 -26.74
CA ASP A 183 -1.94 -5.55 -25.45
C ASP A 183 -1.20 -6.90 -25.51
N GLU A 184 -0.42 -7.15 -26.55
CA GLU A 184 0.37 -8.37 -26.61
C GLU A 184 1.44 -8.37 -25.49
N LYS A 185 1.31 -9.30 -24.56
CA LYS A 185 2.21 -9.44 -23.41
C LYS A 185 3.61 -9.90 -23.85
N GLY A 186 4.61 -9.15 -23.44
CA GLY A 186 6.01 -9.48 -23.68
C GLY A 186 6.62 -10.29 -22.54
N LYS A 187 7.91 -10.02 -22.30
CA LYS A 187 8.65 -10.56 -21.14
C LYS A 187 8.31 -9.78 -19.87
N GLN A 188 8.67 -10.33 -18.72
CA GLN A 188 8.65 -9.63 -17.43
C GLN A 188 9.24 -8.22 -17.59
N ASN A 189 8.54 -7.20 -17.08
CA ASN A 189 8.96 -5.81 -17.24
C ASN A 189 9.89 -5.34 -16.12
N PHE A 190 9.86 -5.99 -14.96
CA PHE A 190 10.53 -5.54 -13.74
C PHE A 190 10.13 -4.10 -13.42
N THR A 191 8.82 -3.87 -13.41
CA THR A 191 8.29 -2.52 -13.18
C THR A 191 8.73 -2.01 -11.83
N THR A 192 9.44 -0.89 -11.87
CA THR A 192 10.04 -0.26 -10.69
C THR A 192 9.32 1.05 -10.37
N TYR A 193 8.85 1.13 -9.15
CA TYR A 193 8.19 2.28 -8.55
C TYR A 193 9.11 2.91 -7.50
N ILE A 194 9.17 4.22 -7.48
CA ILE A 194 9.91 4.99 -6.48
C ILE A 194 8.96 6.01 -5.87
N GLU A 195 8.98 6.13 -4.55
CA GLU A 195 8.16 7.10 -3.83
C GLU A 195 8.99 7.82 -2.77
N PHE A 196 8.72 9.09 -2.58
CA PHE A 196 9.28 9.93 -1.52
C PHE A 196 8.15 10.61 -0.79
N GLY A 197 8.27 10.69 0.51
CA GLY A 197 7.32 11.42 1.33
C GLY A 197 7.99 12.16 2.47
N TYR A 198 7.21 13.06 3.03
CA TYR A 198 7.59 13.88 4.18
C TYR A 198 6.44 13.87 5.17
N THR A 199 6.75 13.74 6.45
CA THR A 199 5.76 13.76 7.53
C THR A 199 5.90 15.02 8.34
N TYR A 200 4.86 15.85 8.39
CA TYR A 200 4.81 17.07 9.16
C TYR A 200 3.80 16.94 10.31
N GLU A 201 4.31 16.99 11.53
CA GLU A 201 3.47 17.04 12.73
C GLU A 201 2.97 18.48 12.95
N ALA A 202 1.66 18.65 12.89
CA ALA A 202 0.97 19.91 13.16
C ALA A 202 0.35 19.91 14.58
N PRO A 203 -0.07 21.08 15.10
CA PRO A 203 -0.79 21.15 16.38
C PRO A 203 -2.05 20.29 16.40
N LEU A 204 -2.54 19.99 17.61
CA LEU A 204 -3.78 19.23 17.86
C LEU A 204 -3.72 17.77 17.42
N LYS A 205 -2.56 17.12 17.50
CA LYS A 205 -2.36 15.73 17.06
C LYS A 205 -2.78 15.52 15.60
N THR A 206 -2.46 16.49 14.78
CA THR A 206 -2.74 16.47 13.35
C THR A 206 -1.42 16.23 12.61
N GLU A 207 -1.47 15.45 11.55
CA GLU A 207 -0.32 15.16 10.73
C GLU A 207 -0.64 15.39 9.26
N LEU A 208 0.33 15.91 8.52
CA LEU A 208 0.27 16.15 7.09
C LEU A 208 1.42 15.40 6.42
N ALA A 209 1.09 14.49 5.50
CA ALA A 209 2.06 13.65 4.80
C ALA A 209 1.93 13.78 3.27
N PRO A 210 2.59 14.78 2.66
CA PRO A 210 2.71 14.85 1.20
C PRO A 210 3.66 13.78 0.68
N LEU A 211 3.36 13.26 -0.51
CA LEU A 211 4.18 12.27 -1.18
C LEU A 211 4.20 12.46 -2.70
N ILE A 212 5.23 11.91 -3.34
CA ILE A 212 5.40 11.86 -4.78
C ILE A 212 5.94 10.49 -5.19
N GLY A 213 5.19 9.80 -6.06
CA GLY A 213 5.55 8.48 -6.56
C GLY A 213 5.57 8.43 -8.09
N PHE A 214 6.54 7.69 -8.63
CA PHE A 214 6.71 7.56 -10.08
C PHE A 214 7.23 6.19 -10.48
N VAL A 215 6.89 5.79 -11.70
CA VAL A 215 7.36 4.57 -12.36
C VAL A 215 8.46 4.93 -13.34
N ILE A 216 9.59 4.23 -13.27
CA ILE A 216 10.76 4.53 -14.12
C ILE A 216 10.78 3.74 -15.43
N ASN A 217 10.00 2.67 -15.55
CA ASN A 217 9.97 1.82 -16.73
C ASN A 217 9.10 2.40 -17.85
N ASN A 218 9.50 2.11 -19.07
CA ASN A 218 8.61 2.24 -20.22
C ASN A 218 7.65 1.07 -20.28
N LYS A 219 6.44 1.30 -20.84
CA LYS A 219 5.42 0.27 -21.07
C LYS A 219 5.00 -0.49 -19.81
N ALA A 220 4.97 0.20 -18.68
CA ALA A 220 4.61 -0.34 -17.38
C ALA A 220 3.09 -0.34 -17.18
N LYS A 221 2.35 -1.23 -17.84
CA LYS A 221 0.89 -1.30 -17.75
C LYS A 221 0.40 -1.58 -16.34
N TYR A 222 1.22 -2.18 -15.49
CA TYR A 222 0.89 -2.43 -14.09
C TYR A 222 0.45 -1.16 -13.35
N TYR A 223 1.05 -0.01 -13.69
CA TYR A 223 0.76 1.30 -13.09
C TYR A 223 0.15 2.31 -14.07
N THR A 224 0.18 2.03 -15.36
CA THR A 224 -0.22 2.97 -16.41
C THR A 224 -1.00 2.24 -17.50
N TYR A 225 -1.63 3.01 -18.39
CA TYR A 225 -2.23 2.42 -19.58
C TYR A 225 -1.19 1.85 -20.54
N ALA A 226 -1.61 0.89 -21.38
CA ALA A 226 -0.74 0.25 -22.36
C ALA A 226 -0.14 1.21 -23.40
N ASP A 227 -0.86 2.27 -23.73
CA ASP A 227 -0.40 3.35 -24.65
C ASP A 227 0.54 4.34 -23.96
N TYR A 228 0.60 4.33 -22.64
CA TYR A 228 1.47 5.21 -21.87
C TYR A 228 2.88 4.61 -21.76
N ASN A 229 3.74 5.03 -22.62
CA ASN A 229 4.98 4.37 -23.01
C ASN A 229 6.24 5.10 -22.52
N ARG A 230 6.22 5.70 -21.35
CA ARG A 230 7.34 6.46 -20.77
C ARG A 230 7.29 6.46 -19.25
N PRO A 231 8.41 6.79 -18.56
CA PRO A 231 8.42 7.04 -17.11
C PRO A 231 7.39 8.08 -16.71
N SER A 232 6.72 7.89 -15.59
CA SER A 232 5.55 8.71 -15.25
C SER A 232 5.34 8.89 -13.77
N PHE A 233 4.87 10.07 -13.38
CA PHE A 233 4.33 10.29 -12.06
C PHE A 233 2.94 9.66 -11.97
N VAL A 234 2.80 8.70 -11.08
CA VAL A 234 1.56 7.93 -10.92
C VAL A 234 0.88 8.20 -9.58
N ASN A 235 1.59 8.78 -8.61
CA ASN A 235 1.08 9.06 -7.28
C ASN A 235 1.60 10.42 -6.77
N LEU A 236 0.78 11.45 -6.87
CA LEU A 236 1.02 12.74 -6.24
C LEU A 236 -0.03 12.87 -5.14
N GLY A 237 0.37 12.71 -3.90
CA GLY A 237 -0.57 12.55 -2.80
C GLY A 237 -0.31 13.48 -1.62
N CYS A 238 -1.33 13.63 -0.80
CA CYS A 238 -1.21 14.25 0.50
C CYS A 238 -2.25 13.65 1.45
N LYS A 239 -1.78 13.12 2.58
CA LYS A 239 -2.63 12.61 3.63
C LYS A 239 -2.67 13.60 4.78
N LEU A 240 -3.85 13.83 5.31
CA LEU A 240 -4.11 14.55 6.55
C LEU A 240 -4.73 13.58 7.53
N SER A 241 -4.14 13.41 8.69
CA SER A 241 -4.68 12.54 9.75
C SER A 241 -4.78 13.29 11.07
N ARG A 242 -5.71 12.84 11.91
CA ARG A 242 -5.87 13.34 13.26
C ARG A 242 -6.35 12.24 14.19
N ASP A 243 -5.68 12.15 15.35
CA ASP A 243 -6.01 11.18 16.38
C ASP A 243 -7.13 11.67 17.27
N PHE A 244 -8.09 10.77 17.51
CA PHE A 244 -9.16 10.95 18.48
C PHE A 244 -9.04 9.93 19.60
N GLU A 245 -8.84 10.38 20.81
CA GLU A 245 -8.86 9.51 22.00
C GLU A 245 -10.30 9.17 22.36
N LEU A 246 -10.69 7.91 22.22
CA LEU A 246 -12.01 7.40 22.58
C LEU A 246 -12.06 6.84 24.00
N GLY A 247 -10.94 6.84 24.70
CA GLY A 247 -10.80 6.34 26.07
C GLY A 247 -9.34 6.27 26.52
N LYS A 248 -9.08 5.58 27.63
CA LYS A 248 -7.71 5.48 28.15
C LYS A 248 -6.77 4.61 27.30
N HIS A 249 -7.32 3.71 26.50
CA HIS A 249 -6.59 2.68 25.77
C HIS A 249 -7.05 2.54 24.31
N LEU A 250 -7.89 3.45 23.83
CA LEU A 250 -8.39 3.39 22.47
C LEU A 250 -8.20 4.74 21.79
N THR A 251 -7.38 4.76 20.79
CA THR A 251 -7.22 5.88 19.86
C THR A 251 -7.73 5.47 18.49
N MET A 252 -8.44 6.36 17.86
CA MET A 252 -8.99 6.18 16.53
C MET A 252 -8.53 7.33 15.64
N PRO A 253 -7.50 7.15 14.83
CA PRO A 253 -7.14 8.12 13.80
C PRO A 253 -8.24 8.20 12.75
N VAL A 254 -8.59 9.42 12.38
CA VAL A 254 -9.43 9.72 11.20
C VAL A 254 -8.55 10.43 10.20
N TRP A 255 -8.61 10.01 8.96
CA TRP A 255 -7.74 10.54 7.94
C TRP A 255 -8.46 10.84 6.62
N LEU A 256 -7.88 11.77 5.89
CA LEU A 256 -8.27 12.19 4.55
C LEU A 256 -7.04 12.08 3.64
N ASN A 257 -7.15 11.36 2.55
CA ASN A 257 -6.08 11.22 1.58
C ASN A 257 -6.52 11.72 0.20
N TYR A 258 -5.76 12.63 -0.36
CA TYR A 258 -5.90 13.06 -1.75
C TYR A 258 -4.78 12.47 -2.58
N THR A 259 -5.14 11.90 -3.73
CA THR A 259 -4.20 11.29 -4.69
C THR A 259 -4.52 11.75 -6.11
N TYR A 260 -3.48 12.10 -6.84
CA TYR A 260 -3.54 12.45 -8.26
C TYR A 260 -2.56 11.57 -9.05
N ASN A 261 -3.10 10.86 -10.07
CA ASN A 261 -2.31 10.07 -11.01
C ASN A 261 -2.14 10.85 -12.32
N ALA A 262 -0.93 11.38 -12.55
CA ALA A 262 -0.62 12.18 -13.73
C ALA A 262 -0.55 11.34 -15.02
N ALA A 263 -0.33 10.03 -14.90
CA ALA A 263 -0.26 9.09 -16.02
C ALA A 263 -1.63 8.63 -16.52
N SER A 264 -2.69 8.87 -15.74
CA SER A 264 -4.03 8.46 -16.15
C SER A 264 -4.61 9.36 -17.24
N HIS A 265 -5.11 8.75 -18.31
CA HIS A 265 -5.77 9.46 -19.41
C HIS A 265 -7.27 9.65 -19.21
N SER A 266 -7.89 8.87 -18.34
CA SER A 266 -9.33 8.92 -18.11
C SER A 266 -9.65 9.18 -16.64
N ALA A 267 -10.57 10.11 -16.41
CA ALA A 267 -11.07 10.38 -15.07
C ALA A 267 -11.94 9.26 -14.49
N ASN A 268 -12.42 8.33 -15.32
CA ASN A 268 -13.52 7.45 -15.00
C ASN A 268 -13.22 5.95 -15.16
N LEU A 269 -12.00 5.57 -15.55
CA LEU A 269 -11.65 4.15 -15.73
C LEU A 269 -10.85 3.62 -14.55
N GLU A 270 -11.43 2.70 -13.83
CA GLU A 270 -10.75 1.93 -12.80
C GLU A 270 -9.78 0.91 -13.45
N PRO A 271 -8.61 0.67 -12.85
CA PRO A 271 -8.06 1.32 -11.66
C PRO A 271 -7.34 2.65 -11.95
N PHE A 272 -7.41 3.15 -13.15
CA PHE A 272 -6.62 4.28 -13.66
C PHE A 272 -7.38 5.62 -13.63
N GLY A 273 -8.21 5.85 -12.66
CA GLY A 273 -8.75 7.19 -12.41
C GLY A 273 -7.66 8.24 -12.20
N ARG A 274 -7.99 9.50 -12.38
CA ARG A 274 -7.01 10.58 -12.33
C ARG A 274 -6.82 11.19 -10.94
N GLN A 275 -7.88 11.29 -10.17
CA GLN A 275 -7.83 11.90 -8.85
C GLN A 275 -8.83 11.25 -7.90
N PHE A 276 -8.41 11.09 -6.68
CA PHE A 276 -9.18 10.42 -5.66
C PHE A 276 -9.09 11.19 -4.35
N LEU A 277 -10.23 11.32 -3.69
CA LEU A 277 -10.32 11.80 -2.34
C LEU A 277 -10.93 10.69 -1.49
N VAL A 278 -10.22 10.26 -0.47
CA VAL A 278 -10.59 9.12 0.36
C VAL A 278 -10.59 9.52 1.82
N VAL A 279 -11.61 9.09 2.52
CA VAL A 279 -11.77 9.25 3.96
C VAL A 279 -11.70 7.86 4.60
N GLY A 280 -11.05 7.76 5.73
CA GLY A 280 -10.98 6.50 6.47
C GLY A 280 -10.65 6.68 7.94
N THR A 281 -10.65 5.56 8.63
CA THR A 281 -10.25 5.44 10.04
C THR A 281 -9.56 4.10 10.26
N THR A 282 -8.67 4.05 11.25
CA THR A 282 -7.88 2.87 11.61
C THR A 282 -8.18 2.46 13.05
N LEU A 283 -8.25 1.18 13.32
CA LEU A 283 -8.23 0.60 14.66
C LEU A 283 -6.93 -0.19 14.79
N THR A 284 -6.08 0.21 15.73
CA THR A 284 -4.81 -0.45 16.00
C THR A 284 -4.91 -1.29 17.28
N TYR A 285 -4.38 -2.49 17.23
CA TYR A 285 -4.15 -3.36 18.37
C TYR A 285 -2.65 -3.64 18.51
N GLU A 286 -2.09 -3.27 19.65
CA GLU A 286 -0.69 -3.50 20.06
C GLU A 286 -0.59 -4.51 21.20
#